data_3be87c26573a6664dfb49f0b976451b8
#
_entry.id   3be87c26573a6664dfb49f0b976451b8
#
_cell.length_a   1.000
_cell.length_b   1.000
_cell.length_c   1.000
_cell.angle_alpha   90.00
_cell.angle_beta   90.00
_cell.angle_gamma   90.00
#
_symmetry.space_group_name_H-M   'P 1'
#
loop_
_entity.id
_entity.type
_entity.pdbx_description
1 polymer ?
#
loop_
_entity_poly.entity_id
_entity_poly.type
_entity_poly.pdbx_seq_one_letter_code
_entity_poly.pdbx_strand_id
1 'polypeptide(L)'
;MPSFLEAPVAGAYHVLTSLVTAIEPLTGSYAAVIAIVVCTLAVRLCLVPLSLRAHRGLRARAELMPALKKLSDRHRGDPERLQRELAKLQAESGTSLFAGFLPTLAQMPFFWLMYTLFSRAVVAGELNQLISGSLLGAPLGLHWPVLTGTPAFLVLAVLLAVVAWFSARLALRQLDETATPLSRRVARLLPYGTLLSAAFLPLAAGLYLLTTTAWTVAERTILQR
;
A
#
# COMPACT_ATOMS: atom_id res chain seq x y z
N MET A 1 23.54 6.97 -7.07
CA MET A 1 22.31 7.61 -6.52
C MET A 1 22.70 8.94 -5.91
N PRO A 2 21.73 9.90 -5.81
CA PRO A 2 21.99 11.10 -5.01
C PRO A 2 22.29 10.68 -3.57
N SER A 3 23.36 11.24 -2.99
CA SER A 3 23.88 10.90 -1.65
C SER A 3 22.84 11.06 -0.52
N PHE A 4 21.86 11.94 -0.68
CA PHE A 4 20.79 12.15 0.31
C PHE A 4 19.81 10.97 0.45
N LEU A 5 19.74 10.07 -0.54
CA LEU A 5 18.92 8.85 -0.48
C LEU A 5 19.66 7.65 0.12
N GLU A 6 21.00 7.72 0.22
CA GLU A 6 21.79 6.63 0.78
C GLU A 6 21.63 6.55 2.30
N ALA A 7 21.59 7.68 2.98
CA ALA A 7 21.44 7.73 4.44
C ALA A 7 20.14 7.07 4.95
N PRO A 8 18.93 7.34 4.41
CA PRO A 8 17.70 6.62 4.78
C PRO A 8 17.77 5.12 4.51
N VAL A 9 18.39 4.70 3.38
CA VAL A 9 18.53 3.28 3.03
C VAL A 9 19.47 2.59 4.01
N ALA A 10 20.62 3.19 4.32
CA ALA A 10 21.58 2.66 5.30
C ALA A 10 20.94 2.56 6.70
N GLY A 11 20.23 3.61 7.15
CA GLY A 11 19.53 3.61 8.42
C GLY A 11 18.48 2.48 8.52
N ALA A 12 17.67 2.30 7.48
CA ALA A 12 16.70 1.22 7.45
C ALA A 12 17.34 -0.17 7.36
N TYR A 13 18.46 -0.30 6.66
CA TYR A 13 19.24 -1.53 6.62
C TYR A 13 19.72 -1.91 8.02
N HIS A 14 20.31 -0.97 8.76
CA HIS A 14 20.75 -1.20 10.13
C HIS A 14 19.60 -1.56 11.08
N VAL A 15 18.46 -0.89 10.99
CA VAL A 15 17.27 -1.23 11.80
C VAL A 15 16.78 -2.64 11.50
N LEU A 16 16.66 -3.01 10.21
CA LEU A 16 16.21 -4.34 9.83
C LEU A 16 17.21 -5.43 10.21
N THR A 17 18.51 -5.23 9.97
CA THR A 17 19.54 -6.21 10.36
C THR A 17 19.62 -6.38 11.87
N SER A 18 19.57 -5.31 12.65
CA SER A 18 19.51 -5.39 14.11
C SER A 18 18.28 -6.17 14.59
N LEU A 19 17.11 -5.94 13.96
CA LEU A 19 15.88 -6.67 14.29
C LEU A 19 16.02 -8.15 13.91
N VAL A 20 16.56 -8.46 12.74
CA VAL A 20 16.82 -9.86 12.31
C VAL A 20 17.72 -10.56 13.32
N THR A 21 18.86 -9.95 13.67
CA THR A 21 19.82 -10.52 14.64
C THR A 21 19.17 -10.75 16.02
N ALA A 22 18.31 -9.83 16.45
CA ALA A 22 17.62 -9.94 17.75
C ALA A 22 16.62 -11.10 17.80
N ILE A 23 15.93 -11.39 16.68
CA ILE A 23 14.88 -12.43 16.65
C ILE A 23 15.36 -13.76 16.06
N GLU A 24 16.52 -13.79 15.41
CA GLU A 24 17.12 -14.99 14.82
C GLU A 24 17.26 -16.16 15.80
N PRO A 25 17.67 -15.98 17.06
CA PRO A 25 17.76 -17.07 18.04
C PRO A 25 16.42 -17.77 18.32
N LEU A 26 15.30 -17.04 18.11
CA LEU A 26 13.94 -17.56 18.35
C LEU A 26 13.29 -18.15 17.10
N THR A 27 13.65 -17.66 15.93
CA THR A 27 12.91 -17.91 14.67
C THR A 27 13.74 -18.51 13.56
N GLY A 28 15.06 -18.59 13.75
CA GLY A 28 15.99 -19.17 12.78
C GLY A 28 15.89 -18.50 11.40
N SER A 29 15.78 -19.30 10.35
CA SER A 29 15.72 -18.83 8.95
C SER A 29 14.55 -17.90 8.62
N TYR A 30 13.51 -17.84 9.46
CA TYR A 30 12.37 -16.95 9.28
C TYR A 30 12.57 -15.55 9.88
N ALA A 31 13.70 -15.27 10.52
CA ALA A 31 13.98 -14.00 11.16
C ALA A 31 13.78 -12.79 10.23
N ALA A 32 14.30 -12.85 9.00
CA ALA A 32 14.13 -11.77 8.01
C ALA A 32 12.66 -11.58 7.60
N VAL A 33 11.89 -12.65 7.43
CA VAL A 33 10.45 -12.61 7.10
C VAL A 33 9.69 -11.90 8.22
N ILE A 34 9.92 -12.30 9.46
CA ILE A 34 9.26 -11.73 10.64
C ILE A 34 9.67 -10.27 10.83
N ALA A 35 10.96 -9.92 10.63
CA ALA A 35 11.43 -8.56 10.69
C ALA A 35 10.72 -7.63 9.68
N ILE A 36 10.51 -8.08 8.44
CA ILE A 36 9.76 -7.33 7.42
C ILE A 36 8.33 -7.09 7.88
N VAL A 37 7.65 -8.14 8.35
CA VAL A 37 6.25 -8.04 8.81
C VAL A 37 6.15 -7.09 10.01
N VAL A 38 6.98 -7.26 11.03
CA VAL A 38 6.98 -6.43 12.25
C VAL A 38 7.29 -4.96 11.90
N CYS A 39 8.31 -4.70 11.09
CA CYS A 39 8.66 -3.35 10.67
C CYS A 39 7.51 -2.71 9.86
N THR A 40 6.88 -3.45 8.95
CA THR A 40 5.71 -2.99 8.20
C THR A 40 4.55 -2.65 9.12
N LEU A 41 4.24 -3.50 10.09
CA LEU A 41 3.18 -3.26 11.07
C LEU A 41 3.49 -2.06 11.97
N ALA A 42 4.73 -1.89 12.41
CA ALA A 42 5.16 -0.74 13.20
C ALA A 42 4.94 0.58 12.43
N VAL A 43 5.38 0.64 11.16
CA VAL A 43 5.13 1.81 10.31
C VAL A 43 3.63 2.06 10.12
N ARG A 44 2.84 1.00 9.91
CA ARG A 44 1.38 1.11 9.78
C ARG A 44 0.72 1.65 11.05
N LEU A 45 1.15 1.19 12.22
CA LEU A 45 0.69 1.72 13.50
C LEU A 45 1.01 3.22 13.65
N CYS A 46 2.22 3.64 13.31
CA CYS A 46 2.59 5.05 13.32
C CYS A 46 1.75 5.90 12.35
N LEU A 47 1.28 5.32 11.24
CA LEU A 47 0.46 6.00 10.24
C LEU A 47 -1.05 5.99 10.57
N VAL A 48 -1.51 5.24 11.59
CA VAL A 48 -2.94 5.19 11.98
C VAL A 48 -3.56 6.58 12.19
N PRO A 49 -2.94 7.53 12.93
CA PRO A 49 -3.55 8.85 13.10
C PRO A 49 -3.73 9.61 11.78
N LEU A 50 -2.81 9.44 10.84
CA LEU A 50 -2.92 10.03 9.49
C LEU A 50 -4.04 9.36 8.69
N SER A 51 -4.14 8.05 8.78
CA SER A 51 -5.18 7.26 8.13
C SER A 51 -6.58 7.64 8.65
N LEU A 52 -6.75 7.81 9.96
CA LEU A 52 -8.02 8.26 10.56
C LEU A 52 -8.43 9.65 10.05
N ARG A 53 -7.49 10.59 9.92
CA ARG A 53 -7.75 11.92 9.34
C ARG A 53 -8.18 11.79 7.87
N ALA A 54 -7.51 10.96 7.10
CA ALA A 54 -7.85 10.71 5.70
C ALA A 54 -9.24 10.09 5.53
N HIS A 55 -9.62 9.14 6.40
CA HIS A 55 -10.97 8.56 6.38
C HIS A 55 -12.06 9.59 6.69
N ARG A 56 -11.83 10.53 7.63
CA ARG A 56 -12.74 11.65 7.88
C ARG A 56 -12.87 12.54 6.65
N GLY A 57 -11.76 12.87 5.99
CA GLY A 57 -11.78 13.65 4.75
C GLY A 57 -12.52 12.94 3.60
N LEU A 58 -12.38 11.61 3.47
CA LEU A 58 -13.12 10.83 2.49
C LEU A 58 -14.63 10.83 2.74
N ARG A 59 -15.08 10.73 4.01
CA ARG A 59 -16.51 10.84 4.38
C ARG A 59 -17.05 12.22 4.05
N ALA A 60 -16.37 13.28 4.48
CA ALA A 60 -16.78 14.64 4.15
C ALA A 60 -16.86 14.88 2.63
N ARG A 61 -15.94 14.31 1.86
CA ARG A 61 -16.00 14.34 0.39
C ARG A 61 -17.19 13.57 -0.17
N ALA A 62 -17.53 12.40 0.39
CA ALA A 62 -18.69 11.61 -0.05
C ALA A 62 -19.99 12.38 0.14
N GLU A 63 -20.12 13.13 1.23
CA GLU A 63 -21.27 14.02 1.50
C GLU A 63 -21.38 15.17 0.48
N LEU A 64 -20.25 15.64 -0.06
CA LEU A 64 -20.22 16.69 -1.09
C LEU A 64 -20.46 16.17 -2.51
N MET A 65 -20.32 14.86 -2.76
CA MET A 65 -20.46 14.28 -4.11
C MET A 65 -21.79 14.60 -4.80
N PRO A 66 -22.97 14.58 -4.11
CA PRO A 66 -24.23 14.97 -4.73
C PRO A 66 -24.25 16.44 -5.17
N ALA A 67 -23.68 17.34 -4.38
CA ALA A 67 -23.56 18.77 -4.72
C ALA A 67 -22.63 18.99 -5.91
N LEU A 68 -21.47 18.30 -5.92
CA LEU A 68 -20.52 18.31 -7.04
C LEU A 68 -21.16 17.85 -8.35
N LYS A 69 -21.96 16.77 -8.28
CA LYS A 69 -22.66 16.25 -9.46
C LYS A 69 -23.70 17.25 -9.98
N LYS A 70 -24.53 17.82 -9.10
CA LYS A 70 -25.50 18.86 -9.48
C LYS A 70 -24.82 20.08 -10.12
N LEU A 71 -23.67 20.48 -9.57
CA LEU A 71 -22.89 21.60 -10.10
C LEU A 71 -22.31 21.30 -11.48
N SER A 72 -21.74 20.11 -11.65
CA SER A 72 -21.23 19.62 -12.95
C SER A 72 -22.35 19.53 -14.00
N ASP A 73 -23.54 19.02 -13.63
CA ASP A 73 -24.66 18.92 -14.54
C ASP A 73 -25.22 20.29 -14.93
N ARG A 74 -25.20 21.27 -14.00
CA ARG A 74 -25.68 22.64 -14.26
C ARG A 74 -24.74 23.43 -15.18
N HIS A 75 -23.43 23.18 -15.12
CA HIS A 75 -22.42 23.96 -15.85
C HIS A 75 -21.68 23.14 -16.91
N ARG A 76 -22.32 22.12 -17.51
CA ARG A 76 -21.72 21.27 -18.56
C ARG A 76 -21.19 22.06 -19.76
N GLY A 77 -21.76 23.23 -20.06
CA GLY A 77 -21.38 24.07 -21.19
C GLY A 77 -20.37 25.18 -20.86
N ASP A 78 -20.01 25.37 -19.58
CA ASP A 78 -19.15 26.49 -19.16
C ASP A 78 -18.07 25.98 -18.17
N PRO A 79 -16.93 25.51 -18.71
CA PRO A 79 -15.87 24.93 -17.88
C PRO A 79 -15.23 25.95 -16.91
N GLU A 80 -15.20 27.23 -17.28
CA GLU A 80 -14.62 28.26 -16.42
C GLU A 80 -15.52 28.57 -15.20
N ARG A 81 -16.83 28.64 -15.40
CA ARG A 81 -17.80 28.76 -14.30
C ARG A 81 -17.77 27.55 -13.40
N LEU A 82 -17.75 26.35 -13.98
CA LEU A 82 -17.64 25.10 -13.23
C LEU A 82 -16.42 25.12 -12.32
N GLN A 83 -15.26 25.49 -12.84
CA GLN A 83 -14.02 25.55 -12.07
C GLN A 83 -14.09 26.55 -10.92
N ARG A 84 -14.66 27.74 -11.15
CA ARG A 84 -14.85 28.78 -10.12
C ARG A 84 -15.79 28.32 -9.00
N GLU A 85 -16.92 27.72 -9.35
CA GLU A 85 -17.88 27.21 -8.37
C GLU A 85 -17.36 25.99 -7.61
N LEU A 86 -16.58 25.11 -8.28
CA LEU A 86 -15.87 24.02 -7.60
C LEU A 86 -14.84 24.52 -6.59
N ALA A 87 -14.08 25.58 -6.95
CA ALA A 87 -13.11 26.19 -6.06
C ALA A 87 -13.78 26.83 -4.82
N LYS A 88 -14.93 27.51 -5.00
CA LYS A 88 -15.74 28.04 -3.87
C LYS A 88 -16.23 26.92 -2.95
N LEU A 89 -16.85 25.88 -3.52
CA LEU A 89 -17.35 24.75 -2.75
C LEU A 89 -16.24 24.05 -1.95
N GLN A 90 -15.04 23.94 -2.52
CA GLN A 90 -13.87 23.42 -1.82
C GLN A 90 -13.40 24.33 -0.69
N ALA A 91 -13.36 25.65 -0.93
CA ALA A 91 -12.98 26.62 0.08
C ALA A 91 -13.96 26.65 1.26
N GLU A 92 -15.27 26.56 0.99
CA GLU A 92 -16.32 26.54 1.98
C GLU A 92 -16.33 25.22 2.79
N SER A 93 -16.10 24.08 2.11
CA SER A 93 -16.08 22.76 2.76
C SER A 93 -14.82 22.44 3.54
N GLY A 94 -13.72 23.18 3.33
CA GLY A 94 -12.41 22.92 3.94
C GLY A 94 -11.81 21.53 3.59
N THR A 95 -12.42 20.82 2.62
CA THR A 95 -12.01 19.47 2.25
C THR A 95 -11.07 19.48 1.05
N SER A 96 -9.87 18.90 1.22
CA SER A 96 -8.94 18.71 0.12
C SER A 96 -9.35 17.50 -0.73
N LEU A 97 -9.36 17.64 -2.06
CA LEU A 97 -9.57 16.54 -3.00
C LEU A 97 -8.51 15.44 -2.86
N PHE A 98 -7.32 15.79 -2.35
CA PHE A 98 -6.19 14.87 -2.17
C PHE A 98 -6.15 14.21 -0.79
N ALA A 99 -7.03 14.58 0.15
CA ALA A 99 -7.01 14.04 1.51
C ALA A 99 -7.06 12.51 1.56
N GLY A 100 -7.80 11.87 0.64
CA GLY A 100 -7.90 10.41 0.54
C GLY A 100 -6.64 9.72 0.04
N PHE A 101 -5.73 10.43 -0.65
CA PHE A 101 -4.49 9.87 -1.16
C PHE A 101 -3.30 10.06 -0.20
N LEU A 102 -3.44 10.91 0.80
CA LEU A 102 -2.36 11.28 1.71
C LEU A 102 -1.70 10.07 2.41
N PRO A 103 -2.44 9.07 2.92
CA PRO A 103 -1.82 7.88 3.53
C PRO A 103 -1.01 7.06 2.52
N THR A 104 -1.51 6.94 1.29
CA THR A 104 -0.82 6.21 0.22
C THR A 104 0.46 6.93 -0.20
N LEU A 105 0.41 8.26 -0.33
CA LEU A 105 1.60 9.08 -0.63
C LEU A 105 2.63 9.01 0.51
N ALA A 106 2.18 9.07 1.77
CA ALA A 106 3.07 8.95 2.92
C ALA A 106 3.75 7.59 3.01
N GLN A 107 3.16 6.55 2.40
CA GLN A 107 3.71 5.20 2.36
C GLN A 107 4.67 4.95 1.20
N MET A 108 4.65 5.79 0.15
CA MET A 108 5.52 5.62 -1.02
C MET A 108 7.01 5.60 -0.67
N PRO A 109 7.54 6.49 0.20
CA PRO A 109 8.95 6.45 0.61
C PRO A 109 9.31 5.12 1.27
N PHE A 110 8.42 4.57 2.10
CA PHE A 110 8.66 3.29 2.77
C PHE A 110 8.65 2.11 1.79
N PHE A 111 7.72 2.09 0.83
CA PHE A 111 7.70 1.10 -0.23
C PHE A 111 9.00 1.16 -1.06
N TRP A 112 9.41 2.36 -1.47
CA TRP A 112 10.64 2.57 -2.20
C TRP A 112 11.86 2.07 -1.42
N LEU A 113 11.91 2.36 -0.13
CA LEU A 113 12.97 1.92 0.77
C LEU A 113 13.04 0.38 0.85
N MET A 114 11.91 -0.29 1.09
CA MET A 114 11.83 -1.75 1.13
C MET A 114 12.22 -2.37 -0.22
N TYR A 115 11.70 -1.83 -1.32
CA TYR A 115 12.08 -2.26 -2.66
C TYR A 115 13.59 -2.15 -2.89
N THR A 116 14.19 -1.01 -2.53
CA THR A 116 15.62 -0.77 -2.69
C THR A 116 16.47 -1.74 -1.85
N LEU A 117 16.07 -1.99 -0.60
CA LEU A 117 16.76 -2.93 0.29
C LEU A 117 16.78 -4.36 -0.25
N PHE A 118 15.66 -4.83 -0.80
CA PHE A 118 15.55 -6.22 -1.26
C PHE A 118 15.88 -6.42 -2.76
N SER A 119 16.14 -5.34 -3.51
CA SER A 119 16.56 -5.41 -4.91
C SER A 119 18.06 -5.21 -5.10
N ARG A 120 18.83 -4.83 -4.05
CA ARG A 120 20.24 -4.53 -4.15
C ARG A 120 21.10 -5.60 -3.49
N ALA A 121 22.12 -6.06 -4.22
CA ALA A 121 23.10 -6.98 -3.68
C ALA A 121 24.06 -6.33 -2.68
N VAL A 122 24.26 -4.99 -2.78
CA VAL A 122 25.15 -4.21 -1.90
C VAL A 122 24.37 -3.03 -1.34
N VAL A 123 24.40 -2.84 -0.03
CA VAL A 123 23.80 -1.73 0.71
C VAL A 123 24.83 -1.18 1.70
N ALA A 124 24.98 0.14 1.75
CA ALA A 124 25.95 0.81 2.63
C ALA A 124 27.40 0.31 2.47
N GLY A 125 27.78 -0.17 1.27
CA GLY A 125 29.13 -0.68 0.99
C GLY A 125 29.37 -2.14 1.40
N GLU A 126 28.38 -2.82 1.97
CA GLU A 126 28.46 -4.22 2.41
C GLU A 126 27.52 -5.11 1.61
N LEU A 127 27.80 -6.42 1.57
CA LEU A 127 26.90 -7.42 1.00
C LEU A 127 25.60 -7.43 1.79
N ASN A 128 24.50 -7.33 1.07
CA ASN A 128 23.18 -7.29 1.67
C ASN A 128 22.74 -8.66 2.21
N GLN A 129 22.85 -8.84 3.52
CA GLN A 129 22.48 -10.09 4.19
C GLN A 129 20.97 -10.33 4.21
N LEU A 130 20.14 -9.28 4.05
CA LEU A 130 18.68 -9.42 4.08
C LEU A 130 18.12 -10.21 2.91
N ILE A 131 18.77 -10.17 1.74
CA ILE A 131 18.31 -10.91 0.56
C ILE A 131 18.57 -12.42 0.64
N SER A 132 19.49 -12.86 1.51
CA SER A 132 19.78 -14.28 1.76
C SER A 132 18.76 -14.95 2.69
N GLY A 133 17.98 -14.17 3.45
CA GLY A 133 16.86 -14.69 4.22
C GLY A 133 15.89 -15.45 3.32
N SER A 134 15.24 -16.50 3.83
CA SER A 134 14.38 -17.36 3.03
C SER A 134 12.95 -17.47 3.58
N LEU A 135 12.01 -17.63 2.66
CA LEU A 135 10.61 -17.99 2.96
C LEU A 135 10.29 -19.29 2.23
N LEU A 136 9.99 -20.36 2.98
CA LEU A 136 9.69 -21.68 2.44
C LEU A 136 10.77 -22.17 1.46
N GLY A 137 12.03 -21.94 1.79
CA GLY A 137 13.19 -22.33 0.97
C GLY A 137 13.52 -21.39 -0.21
N ALA A 138 12.71 -20.37 -0.46
CA ALA A 138 12.98 -19.39 -1.51
C ALA A 138 13.66 -18.14 -0.93
N PRO A 139 14.83 -17.70 -1.43
CA PRO A 139 15.47 -16.47 -1.02
C PRO A 139 14.57 -15.23 -1.21
N LEU A 140 14.60 -14.31 -0.26
CA LEU A 140 13.75 -13.12 -0.25
C LEU A 140 14.02 -12.14 -1.40
N GLY A 141 15.23 -12.19 -2.00
CA GLY A 141 15.60 -11.41 -3.17
C GLY A 141 15.12 -11.99 -4.51
N LEU A 142 14.53 -13.19 -4.55
CA LEU A 142 14.08 -13.80 -5.80
C LEU A 142 12.91 -13.05 -6.42
N HIS A 143 12.92 -12.99 -7.77
CA HIS A 143 11.91 -12.35 -8.62
C HIS A 143 11.22 -13.41 -9.52
N TRP A 144 10.04 -13.07 -10.02
CA TRP A 144 9.44 -13.80 -11.13
C TRP A 144 10.35 -13.68 -12.40
N PRO A 145 10.51 -14.74 -13.25
CA PRO A 145 9.78 -16.01 -13.21
C PRO A 145 10.41 -17.11 -12.33
N VAL A 146 11.63 -16.92 -11.82
CA VAL A 146 12.32 -17.94 -11.00
C VAL A 146 11.50 -18.34 -9.78
N LEU A 147 10.81 -17.36 -9.19
CA LEU A 147 9.97 -17.55 -8.02
C LEU A 147 8.76 -18.46 -8.27
N THR A 148 8.27 -18.57 -9.52
CA THR A 148 7.05 -19.34 -9.85
C THR A 148 7.18 -20.84 -9.55
N GLY A 149 8.40 -21.38 -9.58
CA GLY A 149 8.67 -22.77 -9.23
C GLY A 149 8.73 -23.06 -7.73
N THR A 150 8.50 -22.06 -6.87
CA THR A 150 8.64 -22.18 -5.42
C THR A 150 7.29 -22.20 -4.72
N PRO A 151 7.12 -22.98 -3.61
CA PRO A 151 5.91 -22.96 -2.81
C PRO A 151 5.65 -21.58 -2.19
N ALA A 152 6.70 -20.79 -1.92
CA ALA A 152 6.59 -19.44 -1.41
C ALA A 152 5.78 -18.52 -2.33
N PHE A 153 5.97 -18.61 -3.65
CA PHE A 153 5.21 -17.84 -4.63
C PHE A 153 3.73 -18.21 -4.61
N LEU A 154 3.41 -19.50 -4.59
CA LEU A 154 2.02 -19.95 -4.56
C LEU A 154 1.30 -19.50 -3.30
N VAL A 155 1.95 -19.63 -2.14
CA VAL A 155 1.38 -19.17 -0.85
C VAL A 155 1.16 -17.66 -0.89
N LEU A 156 2.16 -16.88 -1.32
CA LEU A 156 2.04 -15.43 -1.44
C LEU A 156 0.91 -15.02 -2.40
N ALA A 157 0.84 -15.66 -3.57
CA ALA A 157 -0.18 -15.37 -4.58
C ALA A 157 -1.61 -15.68 -4.07
N VAL A 158 -1.79 -16.81 -3.39
CA VAL A 158 -3.08 -17.18 -2.78
C VAL A 158 -3.48 -16.17 -1.70
N LEU A 159 -2.56 -15.83 -0.79
CA LEU A 159 -2.83 -14.86 0.27
C LEU A 159 -3.16 -13.47 -0.30
N LEU A 160 -2.41 -13.00 -1.29
CA LEU A 160 -2.71 -11.74 -1.99
C LEU A 160 -4.07 -11.78 -2.70
N ALA A 161 -4.41 -12.90 -3.34
CA ALA A 161 -5.71 -13.08 -4.00
C ALA A 161 -6.87 -13.01 -2.99
N VAL A 162 -6.71 -13.65 -1.82
CA VAL A 162 -7.69 -13.58 -0.73
C VAL A 162 -7.85 -12.14 -0.22
N VAL A 163 -6.76 -11.44 0.04
CA VAL A 163 -6.79 -10.03 0.48
C VAL A 163 -7.40 -9.13 -0.59
N ALA A 164 -7.06 -9.34 -1.87
CA ALA A 164 -7.65 -8.60 -3.00
C ALA A 164 -9.17 -8.84 -3.10
N TRP A 165 -9.62 -10.07 -2.89
CA TRP A 165 -11.04 -10.40 -2.87
C TRP A 165 -11.80 -9.69 -1.74
N PHE A 166 -11.26 -9.68 -0.52
CA PHE A 166 -11.84 -8.88 0.59
C PHE A 166 -11.85 -7.40 0.28
N SER A 167 -10.74 -6.86 -0.27
CA SER A 167 -10.65 -5.45 -0.70
C SER A 167 -11.72 -5.10 -1.75
N ALA A 168 -11.91 -5.96 -2.75
CA ALA A 168 -12.93 -5.79 -3.78
C ALA A 168 -14.34 -5.79 -3.21
N ARG A 169 -14.63 -6.70 -2.27
CA ARG A 169 -15.93 -6.73 -1.58
C ARG A 169 -16.19 -5.46 -0.77
N LEU A 170 -15.19 -4.97 -0.04
CA LEU A 170 -15.31 -3.71 0.70
C LEU A 170 -15.50 -2.52 -0.24
N ALA A 171 -14.76 -2.45 -1.34
CA ALA A 171 -14.91 -1.39 -2.34
C ALA A 171 -16.29 -1.39 -2.99
N LEU A 172 -16.84 -2.57 -3.31
CA LEU A 172 -18.19 -2.68 -3.88
C LEU A 172 -19.30 -2.26 -2.91
N ARG A 173 -19.12 -2.53 -1.60
CA ARG A 173 -20.09 -2.09 -0.57
C ARG A 173 -20.12 -0.58 -0.38
N GLN A 174 -19.06 0.12 -0.77
CA GLN A 174 -18.97 1.59 -0.67
C GLN A 174 -19.56 2.31 -1.89
N LEU A 175 -19.94 1.59 -2.92
CA LEU A 175 -20.53 2.17 -4.13
C LEU A 175 -22.03 2.34 -3.93
N ASP A 176 -22.51 3.54 -4.26
CA ASP A 176 -23.95 3.84 -4.31
C ASP A 176 -24.67 3.01 -5.37
N GLU A 177 -25.99 2.87 -5.23
CA GLU A 177 -26.85 2.19 -6.22
C GLU A 177 -26.77 2.85 -7.60
N THR A 178 -26.50 4.15 -7.64
CA THR A 178 -26.32 4.94 -8.88
C THR A 178 -24.95 4.80 -9.52
N ALA A 179 -24.06 3.96 -8.98
CA ALA A 179 -22.73 3.77 -9.49
C ALA A 179 -22.75 3.17 -10.90
N THR A 180 -21.95 3.74 -11.80
CA THR A 180 -21.87 3.29 -13.20
C THR A 180 -21.32 1.86 -13.32
N PRO A 181 -21.66 1.12 -14.39
CA PRO A 181 -21.08 -0.21 -14.63
C PRO A 181 -19.55 -0.20 -14.66
N LEU A 182 -18.94 0.90 -15.15
CA LEU A 182 -17.49 1.07 -15.18
C LEU A 182 -16.91 1.18 -13.76
N SER A 183 -17.50 2.02 -12.88
CA SER A 183 -17.03 2.16 -11.51
C SER A 183 -17.12 0.85 -10.73
N ARG A 184 -18.16 0.05 -10.96
CA ARG A 184 -18.30 -1.29 -10.36
C ARG A 184 -17.24 -2.27 -10.86
N ARG A 185 -16.89 -2.23 -12.17
CA ARG A 185 -15.80 -3.04 -12.74
C ARG A 185 -14.45 -2.64 -12.15
N VAL A 186 -14.16 -1.35 -12.09
CA VAL A 186 -12.92 -0.81 -11.51
C VAL A 186 -12.81 -1.22 -10.04
N ALA A 187 -13.84 -1.01 -9.23
CA ALA A 187 -13.84 -1.39 -7.82
C ALA A 187 -13.61 -2.90 -7.59
N ARG A 188 -14.08 -3.75 -8.52
CA ARG A 188 -13.89 -5.20 -8.46
C ARG A 188 -12.48 -5.61 -8.88
N LEU A 189 -11.92 -5.01 -9.93
CA LEU A 189 -10.67 -5.47 -10.55
C LEU A 189 -9.43 -4.77 -9.98
N LEU A 190 -9.53 -3.50 -9.57
CA LEU A 190 -8.40 -2.71 -9.10
C LEU A 190 -7.60 -3.38 -7.96
N PRO A 191 -8.22 -4.01 -6.95
CA PRO A 191 -7.47 -4.68 -5.88
C PRO A 191 -6.57 -5.83 -6.36
N TYR A 192 -6.92 -6.48 -7.47
CA TYR A 192 -6.09 -7.55 -8.05
C TYR A 192 -4.84 -7.01 -8.75
N GLY A 193 -4.75 -5.69 -8.98
CA GLY A 193 -3.53 -5.05 -9.43
C GLY A 193 -2.34 -5.26 -8.48
N THR A 194 -2.60 -5.44 -7.18
CA THR A 194 -1.54 -5.78 -6.20
C THR A 194 -0.93 -7.15 -6.46
N LEU A 195 -1.74 -8.13 -6.88
CA LEU A 195 -1.27 -9.45 -7.25
C LEU A 195 -0.37 -9.39 -8.50
N LEU A 196 -0.81 -8.62 -9.50
CA LEU A 196 -0.01 -8.39 -10.72
C LEU A 196 1.30 -7.68 -10.38
N SER A 197 1.27 -6.64 -9.53
CA SER A 197 2.47 -5.93 -9.09
C SER A 197 3.45 -6.84 -8.36
N ALA A 198 2.94 -7.72 -7.48
CA ALA A 198 3.77 -8.66 -6.71
C ALA A 198 4.54 -9.64 -7.62
N ALA A 199 4.03 -9.95 -8.82
CA ALA A 199 4.73 -10.81 -9.77
C ALA A 199 6.05 -10.20 -10.27
N PHE A 200 6.16 -8.86 -10.32
CA PHE A 200 7.35 -8.14 -10.80
C PHE A 200 8.30 -7.73 -9.69
N LEU A 201 7.93 -7.95 -8.43
CA LEU A 201 8.70 -7.54 -7.27
C LEU A 201 9.47 -8.72 -6.65
N PRO A 202 10.59 -8.46 -5.92
CA PRO A 202 11.21 -9.50 -5.10
C PRO A 202 10.25 -10.03 -4.05
N LEU A 203 10.46 -11.29 -3.63
CA LEU A 203 9.61 -11.98 -2.64
C LEU A 203 9.39 -11.16 -1.37
N ALA A 204 10.43 -10.49 -0.88
CA ALA A 204 10.35 -9.60 0.28
C ALA A 204 9.39 -8.42 0.07
N ALA A 205 9.44 -7.79 -1.12
CA ALA A 205 8.52 -6.70 -1.46
C ALA A 205 7.08 -7.21 -1.65
N GLY A 206 6.91 -8.42 -2.16
CA GLY A 206 5.61 -9.11 -2.19
C GLY A 206 5.04 -9.35 -0.79
N LEU A 207 5.86 -9.78 0.17
CA LEU A 207 5.48 -9.96 1.58
C LEU A 207 5.10 -8.61 2.23
N TYR A 208 5.85 -7.55 1.94
CA TYR A 208 5.48 -6.20 2.35
C TYR A 208 4.11 -5.79 1.79
N LEU A 209 3.87 -6.02 0.48
CA LEU A 209 2.57 -5.72 -0.14
C LEU A 209 1.43 -6.52 0.51
N LEU A 210 1.64 -7.80 0.80
CA LEU A 210 0.67 -8.63 1.48
C LEU A 210 0.32 -8.04 2.85
N THR A 211 1.33 -7.77 3.68
CA THR A 211 1.14 -7.23 5.04
C THR A 211 0.43 -5.87 5.00
N THR A 212 0.85 -4.99 4.11
CA THR A 212 0.32 -3.64 3.99
C THR A 212 -1.11 -3.61 3.47
N THR A 213 -1.47 -4.49 2.51
CA THR A 213 -2.83 -4.60 1.97
C THR A 213 -3.76 -5.29 2.95
N ALA A 214 -3.30 -6.34 3.65
CA ALA A 214 -4.06 -6.99 4.72
C ALA A 214 -4.40 -6.01 5.85
N TRP A 215 -3.41 -5.20 6.30
CA TRP A 215 -3.65 -4.12 7.26
C TRP A 215 -4.73 -3.14 6.77
N THR A 216 -4.64 -2.70 5.52
CA THR A 216 -5.60 -1.76 4.94
C THR A 216 -7.03 -2.33 4.93
N VAL A 217 -7.18 -3.63 4.64
CA VAL A 217 -8.49 -4.32 4.70
C VAL A 217 -9.00 -4.36 6.13
N ALA A 218 -8.15 -4.74 7.10
CA ALA A 218 -8.50 -4.79 8.52
C ALA A 218 -8.93 -3.40 9.04
N GLU A 219 -8.12 -2.38 8.77
CA GLU A 219 -8.38 -1.00 9.17
C GLU A 219 -9.70 -0.48 8.59
N ARG A 220 -9.95 -0.66 7.29
CA ARG A 220 -11.22 -0.26 6.66
C ARG A 220 -12.41 -1.00 7.26
N THR A 221 -12.27 -2.29 7.57
CA THR A 221 -13.34 -3.09 8.17
C THR A 221 -13.69 -2.58 9.57
N ILE A 222 -12.69 -2.15 10.36
CA ILE A 222 -12.90 -1.60 11.70
C ILE A 222 -13.53 -0.20 11.63
N LEU A 223 -13.04 0.65 10.74
CA LEU A 223 -13.51 2.04 10.62
C LEU A 223 -14.89 2.19 9.94
N GLN A 224 -15.41 1.14 9.33
CA GLN A 224 -16.75 1.11 8.70
C GLN A 224 -17.84 0.57 9.61
N ARG A 225 -17.47 0.06 10.79
CA ARG A 225 -18.43 -0.30 11.83
C ARG A 225 -18.84 0.93 12.63
#